data_d83d62c2f3320ee4fd0f3ebed4e420b9
#
_entry.id   d83d62c2f3320ee4fd0f3ebed4e420b9
#
_cell.length_a   1.000
_cell.length_b   1.000
_cell.length_c   1.000
_cell.angle_alpha   90.00
_cell.angle_beta   90.00
_cell.angle_gamma   90.00
#
_symmetry.space_group_name_H-M   'P 1'
#
loop_
_entity.id
_entity.type
_entity.pdbx_description
1 polymer ?
#
loop_
_entity_poly.entity_id
_entity_poly.type
_entity_poly.pdbx_seq_one_letter_code
_entity_poly.pdbx_strand_id
1 'polypeptide(L)'
;MKKLLLLLVAFPLLISAQQNTVCFTVDPNQNSTTAFSGFTKYVDVLGCFSIYAESTITDAKVLHAAAVAAELLDNNEDGIVDDPLIEVQLISESALMPIFFQDGNAAMNTFANNYNGNGVSAILYNGEIDPTQTGHWGDDATVEEVIHTINHVGHTNVYPAAFSMQANSSLMSSAMDVARGGQFMSVPNNYPASAWYHYDDQTCDYECMMIEYMYWAIVSYMGILNDPQTAQGISDEWE
;
A
#
# COMPACT_ATOMS: atom_id res chain seq x y z
N MET A 1 31.79 40.08 -52.42
CA MET A 1 31.13 39.88 -51.09
C MET A 1 30.83 38.38 -50.95
N LYS A 2 31.65 37.64 -50.18
CA LYS A 2 31.45 36.20 -49.91
C LYS A 2 30.55 36.06 -48.68
N LYS A 3 29.34 35.46 -48.87
CA LYS A 3 28.44 35.13 -47.78
C LYS A 3 28.94 33.84 -47.10
N LEU A 4 29.36 33.96 -45.85
CA LEU A 4 29.70 32.82 -45.01
C LEU A 4 28.43 32.23 -44.45
N LEU A 5 28.10 31.00 -44.86
CA LEU A 5 26.97 30.23 -44.34
C LEU A 5 27.43 29.48 -43.11
N LEU A 6 26.99 29.92 -41.94
CA LEU A 6 27.25 29.20 -40.67
C LEU A 6 26.25 28.05 -40.53
N LEU A 7 26.74 26.82 -40.69
CA LEU A 7 25.94 25.60 -40.42
C LEU A 7 25.94 25.34 -38.90
N LEU A 8 24.83 25.63 -38.27
CA LEU A 8 24.60 25.22 -36.86
C LEU A 8 24.26 23.73 -36.85
N VAL A 9 25.19 22.88 -36.47
CA VAL A 9 24.96 21.46 -36.22
C VAL A 9 24.43 21.37 -34.79
N ALA A 10 23.11 21.21 -34.65
CA ALA A 10 22.50 20.87 -33.39
C ALA A 10 22.79 19.38 -33.09
N PHE A 11 23.69 19.10 -32.16
CA PHE A 11 23.82 17.77 -31.57
C PHE A 11 22.65 17.56 -30.63
N PRO A 12 21.82 16.50 -30.81
CA PRO A 12 20.91 16.11 -29.76
C PRO A 12 21.74 15.60 -28.55
N LEU A 13 21.67 16.31 -27.46
CA LEU A 13 22.08 15.78 -26.16
C LEU A 13 21.11 14.67 -25.81
N LEU A 14 21.49 13.44 -26.05
CA LEU A 14 20.84 12.28 -25.46
C LEU A 14 21.15 12.35 -23.97
N ILE A 15 20.28 12.98 -23.19
CA ILE A 15 20.24 12.81 -21.75
C ILE A 15 19.71 11.39 -21.57
N SER A 16 20.63 10.44 -21.37
CA SER A 16 20.30 9.14 -20.81
C SER A 16 19.92 9.41 -19.35
N ALA A 17 18.64 9.47 -19.04
CA ALA A 17 18.19 9.33 -17.69
C ALA A 17 18.66 7.94 -17.25
N GLN A 18 19.65 7.87 -16.38
CA GLN A 18 20.04 6.65 -15.72
C GLN A 18 18.94 6.39 -14.71
N GLN A 19 18.00 5.50 -15.04
CA GLN A 19 17.06 4.95 -14.09
C GLN A 19 17.90 4.25 -13.01
N ASN A 20 17.91 4.82 -11.82
CA ASN A 20 18.40 4.13 -10.64
C ASN A 20 17.35 3.08 -10.30
N THR A 21 17.47 1.88 -10.86
CA THR A 21 16.65 0.75 -10.46
C THR A 21 17.00 0.42 -9.03
N VAL A 22 16.09 0.67 -8.10
CA VAL A 22 16.25 0.21 -6.72
C VAL A 22 16.17 -1.31 -6.73
N CYS A 23 17.29 -1.96 -6.47
CA CYS A 23 17.37 -3.41 -6.36
C CYS A 23 17.25 -3.80 -4.89
N PHE A 24 16.15 -4.42 -4.51
CA PHE A 24 15.97 -4.95 -3.16
C PHE A 24 16.68 -6.30 -2.99
N THR A 25 17.18 -6.53 -1.78
CA THR A 25 17.79 -7.82 -1.38
C THR A 25 16.99 -8.38 -0.23
N VAL A 26 16.71 -9.67 -0.28
CA VAL A 26 16.13 -10.40 0.86
C VAL A 26 17.27 -10.77 1.81
N ASP A 27 17.35 -10.06 2.92
CA ASP A 27 18.34 -10.27 3.96
C ASP A 27 17.81 -11.18 5.08
N PRO A 28 18.68 -11.80 5.86
CA PRO A 28 18.29 -12.48 7.09
C PRO A 28 17.71 -11.48 8.10
N ASN A 29 16.58 -11.84 8.72
CA ASN A 29 16.02 -11.05 9.83
C ASN A 29 17.04 -10.95 10.99
N GLN A 30 17.38 -9.73 11.39
CA GLN A 30 18.29 -9.43 12.51
C GLN A 30 17.54 -8.97 13.77
N ASN A 31 16.21 -8.82 13.72
CA ASN A 31 15.41 -8.45 14.88
C ASN A 31 15.26 -9.66 15.82
N SER A 32 15.90 -9.59 16.98
CA SER A 32 15.94 -10.67 17.97
C SER A 32 14.81 -10.63 19.00
N THR A 33 13.86 -9.70 18.88
CA THR A 33 12.73 -9.63 19.83
C THR A 33 11.75 -10.78 19.60
N THR A 34 11.01 -11.15 20.64
CA THR A 34 10.08 -12.30 20.57
C THR A 34 9.05 -12.13 19.44
N ALA A 35 8.53 -10.92 19.25
CA ALA A 35 7.56 -10.64 18.20
C ALA A 35 8.05 -11.07 16.80
N PHE A 36 9.33 -10.86 16.51
CA PHE A 36 9.92 -11.13 15.21
C PHE A 36 10.57 -12.52 15.06
N SER A 37 10.48 -13.38 16.08
CA SER A 37 11.15 -14.69 16.09
C SER A 37 10.61 -15.68 15.05
N GLY A 38 9.41 -15.46 14.52
CA GLY A 38 8.80 -16.24 13.45
C GLY A 38 9.31 -15.89 12.05
N PHE A 39 9.94 -14.73 11.87
CA PHE A 39 10.44 -14.27 10.59
C PHE A 39 11.92 -14.60 10.40
N THR A 40 12.27 -15.03 9.20
CA THR A 40 13.66 -15.29 8.81
C THR A 40 14.16 -14.37 7.71
N LYS A 41 13.26 -13.65 7.05
CA LYS A 41 13.53 -12.77 5.92
C LYS A 41 13.17 -11.33 6.25
N TYR A 42 13.96 -10.43 5.69
CA TYR A 42 13.82 -8.98 5.85
C TYR A 42 14.16 -8.26 4.55
N VAL A 43 13.41 -7.20 4.23
CA VAL A 43 13.77 -6.24 3.18
C VAL A 43 13.57 -4.84 3.75
N ASP A 44 14.57 -3.99 3.56
CA ASP A 44 14.45 -2.55 3.78
C ASP A 44 13.96 -1.88 2.51
N VAL A 45 12.87 -1.12 2.61
CA VAL A 45 12.30 -0.37 1.50
C VAL A 45 12.52 1.11 1.73
N LEU A 46 13.40 1.71 0.94
CA LEU A 46 13.72 3.15 0.94
C LEU A 46 14.10 3.71 2.33
N GLY A 47 14.55 2.86 3.26
CA GLY A 47 14.94 3.26 4.62
C GLY A 47 13.79 3.64 5.55
N CYS A 48 12.53 3.52 5.12
CA CYS A 48 11.37 3.96 5.89
C CYS A 48 10.27 2.90 6.08
N PHE A 49 10.32 1.81 5.31
CA PHE A 49 9.33 0.74 5.39
C PHE A 49 10.02 -0.62 5.37
N SER A 50 9.56 -1.56 6.17
CA SER A 50 10.21 -2.87 6.34
C SER A 50 9.28 -4.01 5.94
N ILE A 51 9.80 -4.99 5.21
CA ILE A 51 9.07 -6.25 4.96
C ILE A 51 9.71 -7.35 5.82
N TYR A 52 8.89 -8.08 6.56
CA TYR A 52 9.30 -9.25 7.32
C TYR A 52 8.54 -10.48 6.84
N ALA A 53 9.22 -11.58 6.58
CA ALA A 53 8.55 -12.79 6.09
C ALA A 53 9.04 -14.07 6.76
N GLU A 54 8.14 -15.06 6.87
CA GLU A 54 8.49 -16.41 7.28
C GLU A 54 9.41 -17.12 6.28
N SER A 55 10.12 -18.15 6.72
CA SER A 55 11.04 -18.93 5.87
C SER A 55 10.39 -19.58 4.66
N THR A 56 9.11 -19.91 4.75
CA THR A 56 8.32 -20.58 3.71
C THR A 56 7.85 -19.66 2.59
N ILE A 57 7.87 -18.36 2.81
CA ILE A 57 7.53 -17.36 1.79
C ILE A 57 8.68 -17.28 0.78
N THR A 58 8.39 -17.38 -0.51
CA THR A 58 9.44 -17.29 -1.54
C THR A 58 10.00 -15.87 -1.64
N ASP A 59 11.29 -15.75 -2.00
CA ASP A 59 11.92 -14.44 -2.18
C ASP A 59 11.21 -13.61 -3.25
N ALA A 60 10.66 -14.23 -4.27
CA ALA A 60 9.87 -13.55 -5.30
C ALA A 60 8.66 -12.80 -4.72
N LYS A 61 7.94 -13.41 -3.76
CA LYS A 61 6.80 -12.78 -3.09
C LYS A 61 7.24 -11.64 -2.16
N VAL A 62 8.34 -11.85 -1.43
CA VAL A 62 8.90 -10.80 -0.54
C VAL A 62 9.36 -9.59 -1.35
N LEU A 63 10.05 -9.83 -2.46
CA LEU A 63 10.52 -8.77 -3.36
C LEU A 63 9.37 -8.07 -4.08
N HIS A 64 8.29 -8.80 -4.41
CA HIS A 64 7.08 -8.21 -4.97
C HIS A 64 6.45 -7.20 -4.00
N ALA A 65 6.27 -7.60 -2.73
CA ALA A 65 5.76 -6.69 -1.71
C ALA A 65 6.67 -5.47 -1.49
N ALA A 66 7.98 -5.66 -1.55
CA ALA A 66 8.94 -4.56 -1.46
C ALA A 66 8.86 -3.61 -2.67
N ALA A 67 8.70 -4.15 -3.87
CA ALA A 67 8.54 -3.35 -5.09
C ALA A 67 7.24 -2.52 -5.05
N VAL A 68 6.13 -3.14 -4.66
CA VAL A 68 4.84 -2.43 -4.50
C VAL A 68 4.96 -1.29 -3.47
N ALA A 69 5.61 -1.54 -2.32
CA ALA A 69 5.80 -0.51 -1.31
C ALA A 69 6.68 0.64 -1.83
N ALA A 70 7.71 0.33 -2.61
CA ALA A 70 8.56 1.35 -3.21
C ALA A 70 7.81 2.20 -4.23
N GLU A 71 7.06 1.59 -5.16
CA GLU A 71 6.24 2.30 -6.16
C GLU A 71 5.21 3.24 -5.51
N LEU A 72 4.63 2.84 -4.38
CA LEU A 72 3.67 3.65 -3.65
C LEU A 72 4.31 4.84 -2.90
N LEU A 73 5.60 4.75 -2.59
CA LEU A 73 6.34 5.77 -1.85
C LEU A 73 7.22 6.66 -2.73
N ASP A 74 7.61 6.18 -3.91
CA ASP A 74 8.51 6.81 -4.87
C ASP A 74 7.97 6.60 -6.30
N ASN A 75 6.99 7.41 -6.69
CA ASN A 75 6.30 7.30 -7.97
C ASN A 75 7.18 7.71 -9.17
N ASN A 76 8.26 8.41 -8.94
CA ASN A 76 9.17 8.84 -10.00
C ASN A 76 10.38 7.92 -10.19
N GLU A 77 10.50 6.89 -9.35
CA GLU A 77 11.53 5.84 -9.37
C GLU A 77 12.97 6.41 -9.23
N ASP A 78 13.16 7.47 -8.45
CA ASP A 78 14.49 8.07 -8.24
C ASP A 78 15.22 7.52 -7.00
N GLY A 79 14.57 6.66 -6.22
CA GLY A 79 15.09 6.04 -5.01
C GLY A 79 14.91 6.92 -3.76
N ILE A 80 14.07 7.95 -3.84
CA ILE A 80 13.80 8.89 -2.75
C ILE A 80 12.27 8.94 -2.53
N VAL A 81 11.85 8.83 -1.30
CA VAL A 81 10.41 8.94 -0.97
C VAL A 81 9.89 10.32 -1.38
N ASP A 82 8.83 10.35 -2.19
CA ASP A 82 8.25 11.58 -2.76
C ASP A 82 7.79 12.57 -1.70
N ASP A 83 7.26 12.08 -0.57
CA ASP A 83 6.81 12.91 0.55
C ASP A 83 7.69 12.72 1.78
N PRO A 84 8.59 13.67 2.08
CA PRO A 84 9.51 13.56 3.22
C PRO A 84 8.81 13.59 4.58
N LEU A 85 7.57 14.07 4.68
CA LEU A 85 6.82 14.02 5.94
C LEU A 85 6.27 12.61 6.18
N ILE A 86 5.81 11.94 5.12
CA ILE A 86 5.40 10.53 5.19
C ILE A 86 6.61 9.67 5.53
N GLU A 87 7.77 9.88 4.87
CA GLU A 87 9.01 9.17 5.18
C GLU A 87 9.36 9.27 6.68
N VAL A 88 9.41 10.48 7.23
CA VAL A 88 9.72 10.71 8.65
C VAL A 88 8.72 10.03 9.56
N GLN A 89 7.43 10.05 9.23
CA GLN A 89 6.39 9.41 10.01
C GLN A 89 6.51 7.89 9.99
N LEU A 90 6.71 7.28 8.82
CA LEU A 90 6.89 5.83 8.69
C LEU A 90 8.12 5.35 9.47
N ILE A 91 9.24 6.10 9.42
CA ILE A 91 10.44 5.81 10.22
C ILE A 91 10.12 5.89 11.72
N SER A 92 9.43 6.94 12.16
CA SER A 92 9.15 7.16 13.59
C SER A 92 8.30 6.06 14.21
N GLU A 93 7.38 5.49 13.45
CA GLU A 93 6.51 4.38 13.87
C GLU A 93 7.09 3.01 13.55
N SER A 94 8.23 2.95 12.86
CA SER A 94 8.85 1.70 12.37
C SER A 94 7.88 0.91 11.50
N ALA A 95 7.35 1.58 10.46
CA ALA A 95 6.35 1.01 9.56
C ALA A 95 6.83 -0.29 8.91
N LEU A 96 5.97 -1.30 8.92
CA LEU A 96 6.33 -2.61 8.37
C LEU A 96 5.12 -3.39 7.85
N MET A 97 5.39 -4.30 6.91
CA MET A 97 4.47 -5.32 6.43
C MET A 97 4.98 -6.71 6.84
N PRO A 98 4.28 -7.40 7.76
CA PRO A 98 4.57 -8.79 8.06
C PRO A 98 3.90 -9.73 7.05
N ILE A 99 4.62 -10.74 6.58
CA ILE A 99 4.11 -11.76 5.65
C ILE A 99 4.12 -13.12 6.34
N PHE A 100 2.94 -13.67 6.53
CA PHE A 100 2.73 -14.99 7.15
C PHE A 100 2.36 -16.05 6.12
N PHE A 101 2.62 -17.31 6.45
CA PHE A 101 2.23 -18.42 5.57
C PHE A 101 0.70 -18.55 5.48
N GLN A 102 0.03 -18.43 6.61
CA GLN A 102 -1.44 -18.50 6.71
C GLN A 102 -1.94 -17.88 8.01
N ASP A 103 -3.21 -17.53 8.02
CA ASP A 103 -3.91 -17.06 9.22
C ASP A 103 -3.79 -18.02 10.41
N GLY A 104 -3.64 -17.47 11.61
CA GLY A 104 -3.61 -18.20 12.86
C GLY A 104 -2.43 -19.14 13.05
N ASN A 105 -1.40 -19.09 12.22
CA ASN A 105 -0.22 -19.92 12.40
C ASN A 105 0.64 -19.48 13.62
N ALA A 106 1.65 -20.26 13.96
CA ALA A 106 2.47 -20.02 15.15
C ALA A 106 3.25 -18.70 15.08
N ALA A 107 3.76 -18.33 13.89
CA ALA A 107 4.51 -17.09 13.70
C ALA A 107 3.59 -15.87 13.88
N MET A 108 2.42 -15.89 13.24
CA MET A 108 1.41 -14.84 13.39
C MET A 108 0.95 -14.67 14.83
N ASN A 109 0.60 -15.77 15.52
CA ASN A 109 0.21 -15.73 16.93
C ASN A 109 1.32 -15.18 17.82
N THR A 110 2.57 -15.54 17.54
CA THR A 110 3.72 -15.01 18.28
C THR A 110 3.88 -13.51 18.04
N PHE A 111 3.76 -13.06 16.80
CA PHE A 111 3.82 -11.64 16.45
C PHE A 111 2.68 -10.88 17.14
N ALA A 112 1.44 -11.28 16.93
CA ALA A 112 0.26 -10.60 17.50
C ALA A 112 0.27 -10.49 19.03
N ASN A 113 0.81 -11.50 19.73
CA ASN A 113 0.88 -11.49 21.20
C ASN A 113 2.05 -10.68 21.77
N ASN A 114 3.06 -10.34 20.98
CA ASN A 114 4.28 -9.71 21.48
C ASN A 114 4.65 -8.39 20.76
N TYR A 115 4.06 -8.08 19.62
CA TYR A 115 4.23 -6.79 18.95
C TYR A 115 3.31 -5.76 19.61
N ASN A 116 3.88 -4.61 19.96
CA ASN A 116 3.18 -3.50 20.60
C ASN A 116 3.57 -2.15 20.01
N GLY A 117 4.13 -2.14 18.79
CA GLY A 117 4.39 -0.93 18.03
C GLY A 117 3.17 -0.47 17.23
N ASN A 118 3.28 0.70 16.62
CA ASN A 118 2.22 1.32 15.81
C ASN A 118 2.49 1.20 14.29
N GLY A 119 3.55 0.52 13.89
CA GLY A 119 4.00 0.47 12.49
C GLY A 119 3.28 -0.56 11.61
N VAL A 120 2.24 -1.24 12.12
CA VAL A 120 1.47 -2.27 11.39
C VAL A 120 0.01 -1.91 11.40
N SER A 121 -0.63 -1.95 10.24
CA SER A 121 -2.08 -1.82 10.10
C SER A 121 -2.68 -3.03 9.39
N ALA A 122 -1.89 -3.67 8.55
CA ALA A 122 -2.31 -4.77 7.71
C ALA A 122 -1.25 -5.88 7.69
N ILE A 123 -1.62 -7.06 7.22
CA ILE A 123 -0.74 -8.22 7.09
C ILE A 123 -0.98 -8.90 5.75
N LEU A 124 0.04 -9.57 5.23
CA LEU A 124 -0.08 -10.37 4.01
C LEU A 124 0.04 -11.86 4.33
N TYR A 125 -0.71 -12.67 3.61
CA TYR A 125 -0.57 -14.12 3.62
C TYR A 125 0.06 -14.65 2.34
N ASN A 126 0.70 -15.81 2.42
CA ASN A 126 1.33 -16.44 1.25
C ASN A 126 0.36 -16.64 0.07
N GLY A 127 -0.91 -16.94 0.36
CA GLY A 127 -1.94 -17.16 -0.66
C GLY A 127 -2.39 -15.91 -1.41
N GLU A 128 -2.14 -14.74 -0.85
CA GLU A 128 -2.62 -13.43 -1.33
C GLU A 128 -1.56 -12.65 -2.12
N ILE A 129 -0.40 -13.23 -2.35
CA ILE A 129 0.70 -12.57 -3.08
C ILE A 129 0.93 -13.32 -4.37
N ASP A 130 0.69 -12.69 -5.52
CA ASP A 130 0.97 -13.25 -6.84
C ASP A 130 1.86 -12.32 -7.69
N PRO A 131 3.19 -12.47 -7.62
CA PRO A 131 4.12 -11.66 -8.42
C PRO A 131 4.00 -11.92 -9.93
N THR A 132 3.14 -12.84 -10.36
CA THR A 132 2.89 -13.15 -11.77
C THR A 132 1.57 -12.59 -12.28
N GLN A 133 0.77 -11.96 -11.40
CA GLN A 133 -0.49 -11.32 -11.75
C GLN A 133 -0.27 -10.27 -12.83
N THR A 134 -0.98 -10.37 -13.92
CA THR A 134 -0.92 -9.43 -15.03
C THR A 134 -2.31 -9.12 -15.59
N GLY A 135 -2.53 -7.88 -15.92
CA GLY A 135 -3.66 -7.44 -16.74
C GLY A 135 -4.83 -6.92 -15.95
N HIS A 136 -5.50 -7.70 -15.16
CA HIS A 136 -6.64 -7.26 -14.37
C HIS A 136 -6.41 -7.53 -12.88
N TRP A 137 -7.21 -6.90 -12.07
CA TRP A 137 -7.31 -7.15 -10.65
C TRP A 137 -7.61 -8.65 -10.41
N GLY A 138 -6.90 -9.27 -9.52
CA GLY A 138 -7.00 -10.70 -9.28
C GLY A 138 -6.78 -11.04 -7.81
N ASP A 139 -6.16 -12.17 -7.57
CA ASP A 139 -5.94 -12.70 -6.21
C ASP A 139 -4.72 -12.09 -5.50
N ASP A 140 -4.12 -10.99 -6.02
CA ASP A 140 -2.97 -10.33 -5.43
C ASP A 140 -3.42 -9.15 -4.56
N ALA A 141 -3.44 -9.34 -3.24
CA ALA A 141 -3.77 -8.31 -2.26
C ALA A 141 -2.58 -7.41 -1.88
N THR A 142 -1.44 -7.54 -2.55
CA THR A 142 -0.22 -6.84 -2.11
C THR A 142 -0.37 -5.31 -2.13
N VAL A 143 -1.01 -4.75 -3.17
CA VAL A 143 -1.24 -3.30 -3.27
C VAL A 143 -2.16 -2.83 -2.15
N GLU A 144 -3.21 -3.56 -1.88
CA GLU A 144 -4.21 -3.28 -0.84
C GLU A 144 -3.58 -3.22 0.54
N GLU A 145 -2.92 -4.28 0.97
CA GLU A 145 -2.39 -4.38 2.32
C GLU A 145 -1.22 -3.41 2.57
N VAL A 146 -0.39 -3.18 1.55
CA VAL A 146 0.70 -2.20 1.64
C VAL A 146 0.13 -0.77 1.72
N ILE A 147 -0.86 -0.42 0.89
CA ILE A 147 -1.54 0.89 0.97
C ILE A 147 -2.20 1.08 2.35
N HIS A 148 -2.86 0.05 2.90
CA HIS A 148 -3.47 0.11 4.23
C HIS A 148 -2.44 0.54 5.28
N THR A 149 -1.26 -0.08 5.28
CA THR A 149 -0.21 0.28 6.24
C THR A 149 0.35 1.68 5.99
N ILE A 150 0.66 2.05 4.74
CA ILE A 150 1.16 3.40 4.40
C ILE A 150 0.13 4.48 4.77
N ASN A 151 -1.14 4.25 4.48
CA ASN A 151 -2.21 5.19 4.79
C ASN A 151 -2.41 5.35 6.29
N HIS A 152 -2.56 4.24 7.02
CA HIS A 152 -2.83 4.25 8.46
C HIS A 152 -1.66 4.82 9.26
N VAL A 153 -0.44 4.35 8.99
CA VAL A 153 0.76 4.79 9.72
C VAL A 153 1.24 6.16 9.25
N GLY A 154 1.16 6.44 7.95
CA GLY A 154 1.67 7.65 7.30
C GLY A 154 0.60 8.74 7.17
N HIS A 155 -0.25 8.64 6.15
CA HIS A 155 -1.12 9.74 5.71
C HIS A 155 -2.09 10.23 6.78
N THR A 156 -2.71 9.33 7.56
CA THR A 156 -3.69 9.70 8.59
C THR A 156 -3.06 10.53 9.71
N ASN A 157 -1.79 10.31 10.00
CA ASN A 157 -1.05 11.00 11.05
C ASN A 157 -0.42 12.32 10.56
N VAL A 158 0.09 12.34 9.32
CA VAL A 158 0.73 13.53 8.75
C VAL A 158 -0.31 14.55 8.28
N TYR A 159 -1.41 14.08 7.68
CA TYR A 159 -2.44 14.93 7.09
C TYR A 159 -3.83 14.67 7.67
N PRO A 160 -4.04 14.80 8.99
CA PRO A 160 -5.28 14.39 9.65
C PRO A 160 -6.52 15.15 9.15
N ALA A 161 -6.39 16.40 8.72
CA ALA A 161 -7.51 17.15 8.15
C ALA A 161 -8.01 16.54 6.83
N ALA A 162 -7.14 15.86 6.08
CA ALA A 162 -7.50 15.19 4.84
C ALA A 162 -7.89 13.73 5.06
N PHE A 163 -7.16 12.99 5.92
CA PHE A 163 -7.19 11.53 5.96
C PHE A 163 -7.47 10.90 7.33
N SER A 164 -7.78 11.69 8.38
CA SER A 164 -8.16 11.08 9.68
C SER A 164 -9.34 10.14 9.52
N MET A 165 -9.25 8.95 10.12
CA MET A 165 -10.24 7.88 10.01
C MET A 165 -11.43 8.02 10.96
N GLN A 166 -11.40 9.00 11.87
CA GLN A 166 -12.52 9.27 12.77
C GLN A 166 -13.70 9.87 12.01
N ALA A 167 -14.92 9.52 12.40
CA ALA A 167 -16.12 10.08 11.83
C ALA A 167 -16.15 11.64 11.97
N ASN A 168 -16.51 12.32 10.90
CA ASN A 168 -16.59 13.79 10.82
C ASN A 168 -15.24 14.52 11.07
N SER A 169 -14.11 13.86 10.91
CA SER A 169 -12.81 14.46 11.24
C SER A 169 -11.98 14.88 10.05
N SER A 170 -12.30 14.39 8.84
CA SER A 170 -11.50 14.64 7.64
C SER A 170 -12.35 14.82 6.39
N LEU A 171 -11.70 15.28 5.31
CA LEU A 171 -12.31 15.31 3.98
C LEU A 171 -12.67 13.90 3.49
N MET A 172 -11.78 12.94 3.75
CA MET A 172 -11.96 11.56 3.31
C MET A 172 -13.09 10.87 4.07
N SER A 173 -13.21 11.05 5.39
CA SER A 173 -14.34 10.53 6.17
C SER A 173 -15.68 11.10 5.68
N SER A 174 -15.72 12.37 5.33
CA SER A 174 -16.90 13.00 4.74
C SER A 174 -17.23 12.44 3.34
N ALA A 175 -16.20 12.17 2.53
CA ALA A 175 -16.37 11.57 1.20
C ALA A 175 -16.90 10.12 1.31
N MET A 176 -16.36 9.32 2.22
CA MET A 176 -16.87 7.97 2.50
C MET A 176 -18.34 7.98 2.93
N ASP A 177 -18.74 8.90 3.82
CA ASP A 177 -20.13 9.00 4.24
C ASP A 177 -21.07 9.34 3.07
N VAL A 178 -20.63 10.17 2.12
CA VAL A 178 -21.37 10.43 0.88
C VAL A 178 -21.44 9.19 0.00
N ALA A 179 -20.32 8.48 -0.19
CA ALA A 179 -20.23 7.29 -1.01
C ALA A 179 -21.14 6.16 -0.51
N ARG A 180 -21.25 6.02 0.81
CA ARG A 180 -22.12 5.02 1.47
C ARG A 180 -23.58 5.46 1.59
N GLY A 181 -23.93 6.67 1.17
CA GLY A 181 -25.28 7.24 1.29
C GLY A 181 -25.67 7.62 2.72
N GLY A 182 -24.72 7.72 3.64
CA GLY A 182 -24.90 8.10 5.04
C GLY A 182 -23.73 7.72 5.94
N GLN A 183 -23.73 8.27 7.16
CA GLN A 183 -22.74 7.93 8.17
C GLN A 183 -23.17 6.65 8.92
N PHE A 184 -22.39 5.59 8.76
CA PHE A 184 -22.59 4.31 9.43
C PHE A 184 -21.35 3.98 10.27
N MET A 185 -21.51 3.76 11.57
CA MET A 185 -20.41 3.44 12.49
C MET A 185 -20.00 1.96 12.45
N SER A 186 -20.80 1.14 11.77
CA SER A 186 -20.55 -0.27 11.44
C SER A 186 -21.21 -0.57 10.11
N VAL A 187 -20.86 -1.67 9.48
CA VAL A 187 -21.47 -2.09 8.21
C VAL A 187 -22.99 -2.24 8.36
N PRO A 188 -23.81 -1.52 7.58
CA PRO A 188 -25.25 -1.60 7.70
C PRO A 188 -25.78 -2.90 7.05
N ASN A 189 -26.91 -3.40 7.53
CA ASN A 189 -27.56 -4.56 6.90
C ASN A 189 -27.98 -4.29 5.44
N ASN A 190 -28.26 -3.06 5.09
CA ASN A 190 -28.59 -2.63 3.73
C ASN A 190 -28.10 -1.20 3.56
N TYR A 191 -27.40 -0.93 2.47
CA TYR A 191 -27.07 0.41 2.06
C TYR A 191 -28.24 1.13 1.39
N PRO A 192 -28.33 2.47 1.47
CA PRO A 192 -29.29 3.24 0.69
C PRO A 192 -29.07 3.05 -0.82
N ALA A 193 -30.14 3.17 -1.60
CA ALA A 193 -30.05 3.07 -3.07
C ALA A 193 -29.18 4.15 -3.74
N SER A 194 -28.75 5.14 -3.02
CA SER A 194 -27.83 6.18 -3.48
C SER A 194 -26.36 5.88 -3.16
N ALA A 195 -26.09 4.80 -2.42
CA ALA A 195 -24.72 4.38 -2.12
C ALA A 195 -24.09 3.76 -3.38
N TRP A 196 -22.78 3.99 -3.52
CA TRP A 196 -21.93 3.42 -4.55
C TRP A 196 -20.64 2.79 -3.98
N TYR A 197 -20.54 2.76 -2.64
CA TYR A 197 -19.57 2.00 -1.87
C TYR A 197 -20.33 1.18 -0.82
N HIS A 198 -20.18 -0.16 -0.89
CA HIS A 198 -21.01 -1.13 -0.21
C HIS A 198 -20.19 -2.16 0.57
N TYR A 199 -19.15 -1.73 1.29
CA TYR A 199 -18.30 -2.63 2.08
C TYR A 199 -19.15 -3.54 2.98
N ASP A 200 -18.91 -4.85 2.96
CA ASP A 200 -19.83 -5.84 3.50
C ASP A 200 -19.29 -6.69 4.67
N ASP A 201 -18.00 -6.56 5.04
CA ASP A 201 -17.46 -7.24 6.21
C ASP A 201 -18.08 -6.72 7.50
N GLN A 202 -18.96 -7.53 8.08
CA GLN A 202 -19.73 -7.21 9.29
C GLN A 202 -18.86 -7.05 10.54
N THR A 203 -17.58 -7.41 10.51
CA THR A 203 -16.63 -7.20 11.62
C THR A 203 -16.01 -5.82 11.61
N CYS A 204 -16.18 -5.08 10.51
CA CYS A 204 -15.57 -3.79 10.28
C CYS A 204 -16.31 -2.65 11.01
N ASP A 205 -15.59 -1.83 11.70
CA ASP A 205 -16.07 -0.57 12.28
C ASP A 205 -15.85 0.61 11.32
N TYR A 206 -16.07 1.84 11.78
CA TYR A 206 -15.92 3.03 10.94
C TYR A 206 -14.49 3.24 10.44
N GLU A 207 -13.48 3.02 11.29
CA GLU A 207 -12.07 3.20 10.92
C GLU A 207 -11.62 2.16 9.90
N CYS A 208 -12.04 0.92 10.09
CA CYS A 208 -11.82 -0.15 9.13
C CYS A 208 -12.45 0.18 7.77
N MET A 209 -13.74 0.55 7.73
CA MET A 209 -14.40 0.95 6.48
C MET A 209 -13.76 2.18 5.83
N MET A 210 -13.14 3.04 6.62
CA MET A 210 -12.45 4.21 6.12
C MET A 210 -11.13 3.87 5.44
N ILE A 211 -10.36 2.90 5.97
CA ILE A 211 -9.10 2.48 5.36
C ILE A 211 -9.36 1.76 4.03
N GLU A 212 -10.40 0.95 3.98
CA GLU A 212 -10.88 0.30 2.76
C GLU A 212 -11.34 1.32 1.72
N TYR A 213 -12.13 2.31 2.13
CA TYR A 213 -12.55 3.39 1.24
C TYR A 213 -11.37 4.16 0.65
N MET A 214 -10.33 4.45 1.46
CA MET A 214 -9.11 5.10 0.98
C MET A 214 -8.42 4.27 -0.10
N TYR A 215 -8.33 2.97 0.11
CA TYR A 215 -7.76 2.04 -0.86
C TYR A 215 -8.53 2.07 -2.19
N TRP A 216 -9.86 1.87 -2.16
CA TRP A 216 -10.70 1.93 -3.35
C TRP A 216 -10.59 3.27 -4.10
N ALA A 217 -10.56 4.38 -3.36
CA ALA A 217 -10.41 5.71 -3.95
C ALA A 217 -9.05 5.89 -4.65
N ILE A 218 -7.95 5.41 -4.05
CA ILE A 218 -6.61 5.50 -4.63
C ILE A 218 -6.50 4.65 -5.89
N VAL A 219 -6.90 3.38 -5.84
CA VAL A 219 -6.78 2.47 -7.00
C VAL A 219 -7.70 2.87 -8.15
N SER A 220 -8.87 3.49 -7.84
CA SER A 220 -9.73 4.12 -8.85
C SER A 220 -9.04 5.30 -9.52
N TYR A 221 -8.43 6.18 -8.73
CA TYR A 221 -7.72 7.35 -9.25
C TYR A 221 -6.51 6.96 -10.11
N MET A 222 -5.79 5.92 -9.72
CA MET A 222 -4.67 5.35 -10.48
C MET A 222 -5.12 4.65 -11.76
N GLY A 223 -6.41 4.38 -11.94
CA GLY A 223 -6.95 3.70 -13.11
C GLY A 223 -6.78 2.17 -13.10
N ILE A 224 -6.40 1.59 -11.98
CA ILE A 224 -6.24 0.13 -11.83
C ILE A 224 -7.59 -0.58 -12.06
N LEU A 225 -8.69 0.06 -11.67
CA LEU A 225 -10.05 -0.49 -11.79
C LEU A 225 -10.68 -0.30 -13.19
N ASN A 226 -9.97 0.27 -14.16
CA ASN A 226 -10.50 0.53 -15.50
C ASN A 226 -10.67 -0.74 -16.36
N ASP A 227 -10.13 -1.88 -15.95
CA ASP A 227 -10.33 -3.13 -16.64
C ASP A 227 -11.79 -3.63 -16.46
N PRO A 228 -12.49 -4.02 -17.55
CA PRO A 228 -13.89 -4.43 -17.47
C PRO A 228 -14.14 -5.67 -16.62
N GLN A 229 -13.20 -6.61 -16.50
CA GLN A 229 -13.33 -7.78 -15.63
C GLN A 229 -13.24 -7.38 -14.16
N THR A 230 -12.29 -6.49 -13.85
CA THR A 230 -12.14 -5.91 -12.51
C THR A 230 -13.42 -5.17 -12.12
N ALA A 231 -13.88 -4.23 -12.94
CA ALA A 231 -15.08 -3.45 -12.65
C ALA A 231 -16.32 -4.34 -12.45
N GLN A 232 -16.44 -5.43 -13.19
CA GLN A 232 -17.52 -6.40 -13.00
C GLN A 232 -17.38 -7.20 -11.69
N GLY A 233 -16.15 -7.58 -11.35
CA GLY A 233 -15.88 -8.42 -10.17
C GLY A 233 -16.12 -7.70 -8.84
N ILE A 234 -15.95 -6.37 -8.81
CA ILE A 234 -16.08 -5.54 -7.60
C ILE A 234 -17.39 -4.73 -7.54
N SER A 235 -18.28 -4.89 -8.52
CA SER A 235 -19.49 -4.05 -8.69
C SER A 235 -20.53 -4.19 -7.59
N ASP A 236 -20.44 -5.19 -6.74
CA ASP A 236 -21.24 -5.36 -5.53
C ASP A 236 -20.71 -4.53 -4.34
N GLU A 237 -19.48 -4.09 -4.41
CA GLU A 237 -18.83 -3.32 -3.35
C GLU A 237 -18.45 -1.90 -3.76
N TRP A 238 -18.00 -1.69 -5.01
CA TRP A 238 -17.55 -0.40 -5.55
C TRP A 238 -18.11 -0.16 -6.96
N GLU A 239 -18.76 1.02 -7.20
CA GLU A 239 -19.36 1.41 -8.49
C GLU A 239 -18.63 2.60 -9.17
#